data_129c05b64f408f22bcdc6409250d8de3
#
_entry.id   129c05b64f408f22bcdc6409250d8de3
#
_cell.length_a   1.000
_cell.length_b   1.000
_cell.length_c   1.000
_cell.angle_alpha   90.00
_cell.angle_beta   90.00
_cell.angle_gamma   90.00
#
_symmetry.space_group_name_H-M   'P 1'
#
loop_
_entity.id
_entity.type
_entity.pdbx_description
1 polymer ?
#
loop_
_entity_poly.entity_id
_entity_poly.type
_entity_poly.pdbx_seq_one_letter_code
_entity_poly.pdbx_strand_id
1 'polypeptide(L)'
;MAVAQAEAVMRSIAEWDIRVPVELVTIPTIQDQYPELAKEVDGRAPYVWELEKALADGVIDLSVHSLKDMAAKRNPLLPVCAVSQREDPRDVLVLPSGVGRLLKGRPLGCSSVCRRYQLGKLFPGIQLKMVPGDVLSRLDRLDNGEFSGMVMSAADLKTLGLESRINRYFTAREMVPGCGQGFVAVQCRAGERVGYLANYHNANSWEISLAELAFSQTLGGGHSSPATAHAWIDGGQMTIRGYTVDRQGEKIPGMFSGPVKRAQKLGVELAAYLQAEANERG
;
A
#
# COMPACT_ATOMS: atom_id res chain seq x y z
N MET A 1 11.45 2.66 -7.58
CA MET A 1 10.23 1.83 -7.55
C MET A 1 9.17 2.30 -8.54
N ALA A 2 8.77 3.56 -8.56
CA ALA A 2 7.76 4.08 -9.50
C ALA A 2 8.08 3.77 -10.98
N VAL A 3 9.34 3.98 -11.41
CA VAL A 3 9.79 3.64 -12.77
C VAL A 3 9.58 2.14 -13.07
N ALA A 4 10.00 1.25 -12.18
CA ALA A 4 9.83 -0.20 -12.39
C ALA A 4 8.35 -0.62 -12.51
N GLN A 5 7.46 0.03 -11.74
CA GLN A 5 6.02 -0.18 -11.85
C GLN A 5 5.47 0.34 -13.19
N ALA A 6 5.89 1.53 -13.63
CA ALA A 6 5.49 2.08 -14.92
C ALA A 6 5.99 1.22 -16.09
N GLU A 7 7.23 0.75 -16.06
CA GLU A 7 7.78 -0.17 -17.06
C GLU A 7 7.01 -1.49 -17.15
N ALA A 8 6.46 -2.00 -16.03
CA ALA A 8 5.60 -3.19 -16.05
C ALA A 8 4.27 -2.92 -16.79
N VAL A 9 3.68 -1.73 -16.61
CA VAL A 9 2.50 -1.29 -17.37
C VAL A 9 2.84 -1.16 -18.85
N MET A 10 3.97 -0.51 -19.19
CA MET A 10 4.43 -0.35 -20.59
C MET A 10 4.62 -1.70 -21.28
N ARG A 11 5.27 -2.67 -20.62
CA ARG A 11 5.42 -4.03 -21.18
C ARG A 11 4.08 -4.67 -21.46
N SER A 12 3.13 -4.59 -20.55
CA SER A 12 1.79 -5.15 -20.73
C SER A 12 1.01 -4.50 -21.88
N ILE A 13 1.17 -3.20 -22.09
CA ILE A 13 0.58 -2.50 -23.24
C ILE A 13 1.23 -2.98 -24.54
N ALA A 14 2.56 -3.11 -24.58
CA ALA A 14 3.28 -3.61 -25.75
C ALA A 14 2.93 -5.06 -26.09
N GLU A 15 2.65 -5.90 -25.08
CA GLU A 15 2.16 -7.27 -25.27
C GLU A 15 0.73 -7.32 -25.83
N TRP A 16 -0.11 -6.32 -25.50
CA TRP A 16 -1.46 -6.19 -26.03
C TRP A 16 -1.44 -5.74 -27.51
N ASP A 17 -0.71 -4.65 -27.82
CA ASP A 17 -0.47 -4.18 -29.20
C ASP A 17 0.81 -3.36 -29.25
N ILE A 18 1.85 -3.90 -29.89
CA ILE A 18 3.16 -3.25 -30.04
C ILE A 18 3.10 -1.91 -30.80
N ARG A 19 2.01 -1.66 -31.54
CA ARG A 19 1.82 -0.41 -32.31
C ARG A 19 1.34 0.74 -31.42
N VAL A 20 0.90 0.48 -30.19
CA VAL A 20 0.54 1.55 -29.25
C VAL A 20 1.83 2.22 -28.76
N PRO A 21 2.10 3.48 -29.15
CA PRO A 21 3.29 4.17 -28.67
C PRO A 21 3.14 4.47 -27.18
N VAL A 22 4.16 4.12 -26.40
CA VAL A 22 4.19 4.42 -24.95
C VAL A 22 5.51 5.07 -24.62
N GLU A 23 5.44 6.23 -23.97
CA GLU A 23 6.59 6.99 -23.50
C GLU A 23 6.56 7.08 -21.96
N LEU A 24 7.71 6.87 -21.32
CA LEU A 24 7.87 7.06 -19.88
C LEU A 24 8.20 8.53 -19.60
N VAL A 25 7.26 9.23 -18.96
CA VAL A 25 7.46 10.61 -18.51
C VAL A 25 7.74 10.63 -17.02
N THR A 26 8.88 11.17 -16.60
CA THR A 26 9.24 11.34 -15.20
C THR A 26 8.79 12.71 -14.72
N ILE A 27 7.95 12.74 -13.69
CA ILE A 27 7.49 13.97 -13.04
C ILE A 27 8.28 14.16 -11.74
N PRO A 28 9.13 15.19 -11.63
CA PRO A 28 9.81 15.51 -10.37
C PRO A 28 8.80 15.92 -9.31
N THR A 29 8.94 15.38 -8.11
CA THR A 29 8.03 15.66 -7.00
C THR A 29 8.71 16.48 -5.90
N ILE A 30 7.92 17.16 -5.07
CA ILE A 30 8.43 17.86 -3.89
C ILE A 30 9.15 16.89 -2.95
N GLN A 31 8.66 15.65 -2.86
CA GLN A 31 9.31 14.62 -2.05
C GLN A 31 10.72 14.26 -2.55
N ASP A 32 10.94 14.29 -3.87
CA ASP A 32 12.26 14.03 -4.45
C ASP A 32 13.23 15.21 -4.23
N GLN A 33 12.71 16.43 -4.27
CA GLN A 33 13.50 17.65 -4.16
C GLN A 33 13.71 18.10 -2.70
N TYR A 34 12.67 17.97 -1.87
CA TYR A 34 12.64 18.46 -0.49
C TYR A 34 11.92 17.43 0.41
N PRO A 35 12.55 16.30 0.74
CA PRO A 35 11.91 15.22 1.52
C PRO A 35 11.35 15.69 2.88
N GLU A 36 11.97 16.70 3.49
CA GLU A 36 11.56 17.28 4.77
C GLU A 36 10.27 18.13 4.68
N LEU A 37 9.94 18.62 3.50
CA LEU A 37 8.72 19.39 3.23
C LEU A 37 7.56 18.50 2.78
N ALA A 38 7.86 17.25 2.44
CA ALA A 38 6.86 16.31 1.97
C ALA A 38 5.89 15.91 3.10
N LYS A 39 4.67 16.41 3.03
CA LYS A 39 3.59 16.08 3.97
C LYS A 39 2.45 15.42 3.21
N GLU A 40 1.75 14.51 3.89
CA GLU A 40 0.49 13.99 3.36
C GLU A 40 -0.50 15.11 3.10
N VAL A 41 -1.17 15.06 1.95
CA VAL A 41 -2.26 15.95 1.59
C VAL A 41 -3.51 15.10 1.40
N ASP A 42 -4.54 15.35 2.19
CA ASP A 42 -5.80 14.60 2.16
C ASP A 42 -5.63 13.07 2.30
N GLY A 43 -4.66 12.63 3.11
CA GLY A 43 -4.35 11.22 3.33
C GLY A 43 -3.66 10.52 2.14
N ARG A 44 -3.15 11.30 1.17
CA ARG A 44 -2.35 10.84 0.03
C ARG A 44 -0.87 11.02 0.32
N ALA A 45 -0.06 10.12 -0.24
CA ALA A 45 1.37 10.38 -0.33
C ALA A 45 1.61 11.67 -1.15
N PRO A 46 2.60 12.50 -0.77
CA PRO A 46 2.82 13.82 -1.39
C PRO A 46 2.90 13.79 -2.91
N TYR A 47 3.62 12.82 -3.48
CA TYR A 47 3.83 12.68 -4.93
C TYR A 47 2.56 12.31 -5.72
N VAL A 48 1.52 11.77 -5.09
CA VAL A 48 0.27 11.41 -5.79
C VAL A 48 -0.42 12.64 -6.33
N TRP A 49 -0.40 13.75 -5.57
CA TRP A 49 -1.03 14.99 -6.00
C TRP A 49 -0.36 15.57 -7.26
N GLU A 50 0.96 15.51 -7.37
CA GLU A 50 1.72 16.05 -8.51
C GLU A 50 1.48 15.24 -9.78
N LEU A 51 1.41 13.91 -9.65
CA LEU A 51 1.06 13.03 -10.75
C LEU A 51 -0.40 13.22 -11.18
N GLU A 52 -1.35 13.34 -10.23
CA GLU A 52 -2.76 13.65 -10.56
C GLU A 52 -2.90 15.01 -11.25
N LYS A 53 -2.10 16.01 -10.85
CA LYS A 53 -2.07 17.31 -11.52
C LYS A 53 -1.57 17.18 -12.95
N ALA A 54 -0.44 16.50 -13.18
CA ALA A 54 0.09 16.26 -14.52
C ALA A 54 -0.90 15.51 -15.43
N LEU A 55 -1.64 14.54 -14.84
CA LEU A 55 -2.69 13.80 -15.53
C LEU A 55 -3.88 14.69 -15.90
N ALA A 56 -4.34 15.54 -14.96
CA ALA A 56 -5.44 16.48 -15.20
C ALA A 56 -5.08 17.55 -16.24
N ASP A 57 -3.85 18.05 -16.23
CA ASP A 57 -3.34 19.05 -17.17
C ASP A 57 -3.02 18.46 -18.56
N GLY A 58 -3.15 17.13 -18.75
CA GLY A 58 -2.88 16.45 -20.02
C GLY A 58 -1.39 16.34 -20.37
N VAL A 59 -0.51 16.52 -19.40
CA VAL A 59 0.96 16.33 -19.57
C VAL A 59 1.29 14.84 -19.73
N ILE A 60 0.51 13.99 -19.05
CA ILE A 60 0.55 12.53 -19.16
C ILE A 60 -0.85 11.99 -19.40
N ASP A 61 -0.98 10.79 -19.97
CA ASP A 61 -2.27 10.12 -20.22
C ASP A 61 -2.59 9.08 -19.15
N LEU A 62 -1.56 8.50 -18.54
CA LEU A 62 -1.67 7.54 -17.44
C LEU A 62 -0.73 7.93 -16.32
N SER A 63 -1.18 7.74 -15.08
CA SER A 63 -0.29 7.76 -13.91
C SER A 63 -0.30 6.41 -13.20
N VAL A 64 0.87 5.97 -12.75
CA VAL A 64 1.08 4.66 -12.13
C VAL A 64 1.46 4.84 -10.66
N HIS A 65 0.76 4.15 -9.77
CA HIS A 65 0.91 4.29 -8.33
C HIS A 65 0.92 2.95 -7.60
N SER A 66 1.65 2.85 -6.51
CA SER A 66 1.33 1.85 -5.49
C SER A 66 -0.04 2.20 -4.90
N LEU A 67 -1.01 1.29 -4.95
CA LEU A 67 -2.38 1.57 -4.53
C LEU A 67 -2.47 2.00 -3.05
N LYS A 68 -1.62 1.45 -2.18
CA LYS A 68 -1.53 1.78 -0.76
C LYS A 68 -1.21 3.26 -0.48
N ASP A 69 -0.57 3.94 -1.44
CA ASP A 69 -0.11 5.32 -1.31
C ASP A 69 -1.14 6.32 -1.82
N MET A 70 -2.18 5.84 -2.49
CA MET A 70 -3.29 6.66 -2.97
C MET A 70 -4.25 6.98 -1.83
N ALA A 71 -4.92 8.16 -1.92
CA ALA A 71 -5.97 8.50 -0.98
C ALA A 71 -7.11 7.49 -1.01
N ALA A 72 -7.68 7.25 0.16
CA ALA A 72 -8.94 6.56 0.25
C ALA A 72 -10.04 7.32 -0.54
N LYS A 73 -10.12 8.65 -0.41
CA LYS A 73 -11.04 9.49 -1.20
C LYS A 73 -10.44 9.79 -2.58
N ARG A 74 -11.05 9.24 -3.61
CA ARG A 74 -10.58 9.37 -5.00
C ARG A 74 -11.22 10.55 -5.71
N ASN A 75 -10.48 11.16 -6.65
CA ASN A 75 -11.02 12.15 -7.57
C ASN A 75 -11.83 11.45 -8.67
N PRO A 76 -13.14 11.72 -8.81
CA PRO A 76 -13.95 11.08 -9.86
C PRO A 76 -13.55 11.48 -11.28
N LEU A 77 -12.83 12.60 -11.45
CA LEU A 77 -12.31 13.03 -12.75
C LEU A 77 -11.03 12.28 -13.15
N LEU A 78 -10.38 11.62 -12.19
CA LEU A 78 -9.15 10.85 -12.38
C LEU A 78 -9.35 9.43 -11.80
N PRO A 79 -10.22 8.60 -12.38
CA PRO A 79 -10.51 7.27 -11.88
C PRO A 79 -9.28 6.36 -12.00
N VAL A 80 -9.16 5.40 -11.09
CA VAL A 80 -8.34 4.22 -11.33
C VAL A 80 -9.01 3.41 -12.42
N CYS A 81 -8.29 3.15 -13.51
CA CYS A 81 -8.80 2.43 -14.68
C CYS A 81 -8.26 1.01 -14.80
N ALA A 82 -7.18 0.67 -14.11
CA ALA A 82 -6.67 -0.69 -14.02
C ALA A 82 -5.94 -0.91 -12.69
N VAL A 83 -5.95 -2.18 -12.24
CA VAL A 83 -5.20 -2.65 -11.07
C VAL A 83 -4.47 -3.93 -11.47
N SER A 84 -3.19 -4.03 -11.11
CA SER A 84 -2.38 -5.22 -11.38
C SER A 84 -2.90 -6.48 -10.67
N GLN A 85 -2.44 -7.64 -11.09
CA GLN A 85 -2.45 -8.80 -10.20
C GLN A 85 -1.74 -8.42 -8.89
N ARG A 86 -2.30 -8.86 -7.75
CA ARG A 86 -1.71 -8.60 -6.44
C ARG A 86 -0.39 -9.31 -6.28
N GLU A 87 0.68 -8.59 -5.99
CA GLU A 87 1.92 -9.14 -5.51
C GLU A 87 1.79 -9.49 -4.00
N ASP A 88 2.76 -10.20 -3.44
CA ASP A 88 2.76 -10.63 -2.04
C ASP A 88 2.44 -9.47 -1.09
N PRO A 89 1.27 -9.45 -0.45
CA PRO A 89 0.83 -8.33 0.38
C PRO A 89 1.51 -8.29 1.75
N ARG A 90 2.28 -9.32 2.12
CA ARG A 90 2.85 -9.46 3.46
C ARG A 90 3.87 -8.37 3.78
N ASP A 91 3.96 -8.06 5.05
CA ASP A 91 5.10 -7.34 5.60
C ASP A 91 6.24 -8.31 5.88
N VAL A 92 7.46 -7.81 5.80
CA VAL A 92 8.68 -8.60 5.97
C VAL A 92 9.67 -7.89 6.90
N LEU A 93 10.45 -8.68 7.63
CA LEU A 93 11.61 -8.19 8.37
C LEU A 93 12.86 -8.29 7.49
N VAL A 94 13.59 -7.21 7.41
CA VAL A 94 14.92 -7.12 6.80
C VAL A 94 15.92 -6.77 7.88
N LEU A 95 17.02 -7.51 7.96
CA LEU A 95 18.14 -7.26 8.86
C LEU A 95 19.30 -6.58 8.11
N PRO A 96 20.23 -5.93 8.80
CA PRO A 96 21.45 -5.44 8.17
C PRO A 96 22.19 -6.56 7.44
N SER A 97 22.88 -6.24 6.35
CA SER A 97 23.66 -7.22 5.57
C SER A 97 24.63 -8.00 6.46
N GLY A 98 24.63 -9.34 6.30
CA GLY A 98 25.47 -10.23 7.10
C GLY A 98 25.03 -10.46 8.56
N VAL A 99 23.90 -9.89 8.98
CA VAL A 99 23.38 -10.03 10.35
C VAL A 99 22.17 -10.98 10.36
N GLY A 100 22.22 -12.01 11.20
CA GLY A 100 21.18 -13.05 11.29
C GLY A 100 20.13 -12.82 12.40
N ARG A 101 20.22 -11.74 13.18
CA ARG A 101 19.32 -11.46 14.31
C ARG A 101 19.18 -9.97 14.59
N LEU A 102 18.13 -9.60 15.31
CA LEU A 102 17.96 -8.22 15.80
C LEU A 102 19.09 -7.86 16.78
N LEU A 103 19.65 -6.67 16.63
CA LEU A 103 20.74 -6.15 17.45
C LEU A 103 20.17 -5.43 18.68
N LYS A 104 20.64 -5.81 19.87
CA LYS A 104 20.26 -5.15 21.12
C LYS A 104 20.67 -3.67 21.12
N GLY A 105 19.83 -2.82 21.69
CA GLY A 105 20.11 -1.39 21.86
C GLY A 105 19.90 -0.54 20.61
N ARG A 106 19.51 -1.14 19.47
CA ARG A 106 19.14 -0.41 18.24
C ARG A 106 17.64 -0.49 17.97
N PRO A 107 17.02 0.57 17.43
CA PRO A 107 15.58 0.58 17.15
C PRO A 107 15.24 -0.35 15.98
N LEU A 108 13.99 -0.79 15.92
CA LEU A 108 13.37 -1.41 14.75
C LEU A 108 12.68 -0.32 13.91
N GLY A 109 13.01 -0.26 12.61
CA GLY A 109 12.47 0.74 11.69
C GLY A 109 11.16 0.28 11.04
N CYS A 110 10.25 1.21 10.82
CA CYS A 110 9.05 1.01 9.99
C CYS A 110 8.60 2.32 9.36
N SER A 111 7.70 2.28 8.38
CA SER A 111 7.31 3.47 7.59
C SER A 111 5.83 3.80 7.65
N SER A 112 5.02 3.13 8.49
CA SER A 112 3.61 3.47 8.66
C SER A 112 3.15 3.33 10.10
N VAL A 113 2.16 4.11 10.48
CA VAL A 113 1.54 4.07 11.81
C VAL A 113 0.94 2.69 12.08
N CYS A 114 0.30 2.08 11.06
CA CYS A 114 -0.24 0.74 11.13
C CYS A 114 0.84 -0.31 11.46
N ARG A 115 2.00 -0.28 10.79
CA ARG A 115 3.13 -1.16 11.11
C ARG A 115 3.65 -0.90 12.51
N ARG A 116 3.88 0.36 12.86
CA ARG A 116 4.37 0.74 14.20
C ARG A 116 3.48 0.21 15.31
N TYR A 117 2.16 0.34 15.15
CA TYR A 117 1.19 -0.20 16.12
C TYR A 117 1.32 -1.72 16.28
N GLN A 118 1.31 -2.47 15.18
CA GLN A 118 1.39 -3.93 15.21
C GLN A 118 2.75 -4.43 15.76
N LEU A 119 3.84 -3.78 15.36
CA LEU A 119 5.18 -4.10 15.84
C LEU A 119 5.34 -3.88 17.34
N GLY A 120 4.69 -2.86 17.91
CA GLY A 120 4.69 -2.61 19.35
C GLY A 120 4.08 -3.77 20.15
N LYS A 121 3.07 -4.45 19.58
CA LYS A 121 2.48 -5.66 20.20
C LYS A 121 3.31 -6.92 19.92
N LEU A 122 3.96 -7.05 18.76
CA LEU A 122 4.78 -8.22 18.40
C LEU A 122 6.17 -8.23 19.05
N PHE A 123 6.75 -7.05 19.29
CA PHE A 123 8.08 -6.90 19.83
C PHE A 123 8.06 -5.96 21.06
N PRO A 124 7.45 -6.40 22.17
CA PRO A 124 7.38 -5.58 23.37
C PRO A 124 8.79 -5.25 23.88
N GLY A 125 9.02 -3.98 24.22
CA GLY A 125 10.30 -3.49 24.73
C GLY A 125 11.35 -3.14 23.66
N ILE A 126 11.08 -3.35 22.37
CA ILE A 126 11.92 -2.82 21.29
C ILE A 126 11.53 -1.38 20.99
N GLN A 127 12.51 -0.48 20.94
CA GLN A 127 12.27 0.88 20.47
C GLN A 127 11.87 0.86 18.98
N LEU A 128 10.73 1.46 18.64
CA LEU A 128 10.25 1.59 17.26
C LEU A 128 10.51 3.00 16.75
N LYS A 129 11.04 3.12 15.53
CA LYS A 129 11.32 4.42 14.90
C LYS A 129 10.69 4.48 13.51
N MET A 130 9.98 5.58 13.25
CA MET A 130 9.46 5.87 11.90
C MET A 130 10.61 6.27 10.99
N VAL A 131 10.66 5.68 9.79
CA VAL A 131 11.75 5.89 8.82
C VAL A 131 11.15 6.39 7.51
N PRO A 132 11.26 7.69 7.22
CA PRO A 132 10.86 8.25 5.93
C PRO A 132 11.83 7.83 4.82
N GLY A 133 11.46 8.13 3.58
CA GLY A 133 12.27 7.87 2.40
C GLY A 133 11.79 6.66 1.59
N ASP A 134 12.44 6.41 0.47
CA ASP A 134 12.20 5.26 -0.39
C ASP A 134 12.84 3.96 0.14
N VAL A 135 12.61 2.85 -0.57
CA VAL A 135 13.10 1.52 -0.16
C VAL A 135 14.63 1.47 -0.09
N LEU A 136 15.34 2.04 -1.08
CA LEU A 136 16.78 1.96 -1.17
C LEU A 136 17.44 2.78 -0.07
N SER A 137 16.99 4.03 0.15
CA SER A 137 17.51 4.89 1.21
C SER A 137 17.28 4.29 2.61
N ARG A 138 16.17 3.57 2.81
CA ARG A 138 15.92 2.84 4.07
C ARG A 138 16.87 1.66 4.24
N LEU A 139 17.16 0.91 3.16
CA LEU A 139 18.13 -0.19 3.21
C LEU A 139 19.54 0.31 3.48
N ASP A 140 19.95 1.43 2.88
CA ASP A 140 21.25 2.05 3.14
C ASP A 140 21.40 2.43 4.62
N ARG A 141 20.37 3.05 5.21
CA ARG A 141 20.38 3.39 6.65
C ARG A 141 20.41 2.16 7.54
N LEU A 142 19.73 1.07 7.13
CA LEU A 142 19.77 -0.21 7.82
C LEU A 142 21.18 -0.80 7.80
N ASP A 143 21.81 -0.84 6.62
CA ASP A 143 23.14 -1.42 6.43
C ASP A 143 24.26 -0.57 7.09
N ASN A 144 24.07 0.75 7.18
CA ASN A 144 24.89 1.65 7.97
C ASN A 144 24.71 1.48 9.50
N GLY A 145 23.82 0.57 9.91
CA GLY A 145 23.66 0.17 11.30
C GLY A 145 22.85 1.14 12.16
N GLU A 146 22.05 2.03 11.58
CA GLU A 146 21.15 2.89 12.36
C GLU A 146 20.03 2.08 13.06
N PHE A 147 19.68 0.91 12.51
CA PHE A 147 18.56 0.08 12.95
C PHE A 147 19.01 -1.37 13.23
N SER A 148 18.29 -2.04 14.12
CA SER A 148 18.44 -3.48 14.36
C SER A 148 17.81 -4.33 13.27
N GLY A 149 16.82 -3.79 12.59
CA GLY A 149 16.08 -4.37 11.51
C GLY A 149 15.07 -3.35 10.99
N MET A 150 14.43 -3.66 9.87
CA MET A 150 13.41 -2.79 9.27
C MET A 150 12.23 -3.62 8.76
N VAL A 151 11.01 -3.16 9.01
CA VAL A 151 9.81 -3.82 8.47
C VAL A 151 9.34 -3.09 7.23
N MET A 152 9.26 -3.83 6.12
CA MET A 152 8.99 -3.34 4.78
C MET A 152 7.91 -4.18 4.10
N SER A 153 7.41 -3.75 2.95
CA SER A 153 6.50 -4.54 2.10
C SER A 153 7.28 -5.56 1.29
N ALA A 154 6.84 -6.82 1.27
CA ALA A 154 7.41 -7.85 0.39
C ALA A 154 7.29 -7.44 -1.09
N ALA A 155 6.12 -6.92 -1.50
CA ALA A 155 5.87 -6.47 -2.86
C ALA A 155 6.87 -5.39 -3.32
N ASP A 156 7.22 -4.43 -2.43
CA ASP A 156 8.16 -3.36 -2.78
C ASP A 156 9.58 -3.94 -3.04
N LEU A 157 10.03 -4.86 -2.19
CA LEU A 157 11.34 -5.51 -2.35
C LEU A 157 11.40 -6.38 -3.60
N LYS A 158 10.35 -7.15 -3.88
CA LYS A 158 10.23 -7.97 -5.09
C LYS A 158 10.25 -7.12 -6.36
N THR A 159 9.50 -6.02 -6.40
CA THR A 159 9.49 -5.09 -7.52
C THR A 159 10.89 -4.55 -7.85
N LEU A 160 11.74 -4.42 -6.84
CA LEU A 160 13.13 -3.95 -6.99
C LEU A 160 14.16 -5.08 -7.16
N GLY A 161 13.74 -6.35 -7.23
CA GLY A 161 14.65 -7.50 -7.31
C GLY A 161 15.46 -7.74 -6.02
N LEU A 162 14.96 -7.24 -4.88
CA LEU A 162 15.62 -7.30 -3.57
C LEU A 162 15.04 -8.37 -2.64
N GLU A 163 14.40 -9.39 -3.18
CA GLU A 163 13.78 -10.45 -2.39
C GLU A 163 14.79 -11.21 -1.52
N SER A 164 16.03 -11.34 -1.98
CA SER A 164 17.11 -11.96 -1.22
C SER A 164 17.46 -11.25 0.10
N ARG A 165 17.02 -9.99 0.27
CA ARG A 165 17.19 -9.21 1.52
C ARG A 165 16.16 -9.57 2.59
N ILE A 166 15.14 -10.37 2.26
CA ILE A 166 14.07 -10.73 3.19
C ILE A 166 14.55 -11.82 4.15
N ASN A 167 14.57 -11.52 5.45
CA ASN A 167 14.95 -12.48 6.48
C ASN A 167 13.73 -13.23 7.04
N ARG A 168 12.56 -12.58 7.13
CA ARG A 168 11.34 -13.19 7.65
C ARG A 168 10.11 -12.58 6.99
N TYR A 169 9.18 -13.42 6.58
CA TYR A 169 7.82 -13.01 6.22
C TYR A 169 6.91 -13.07 7.45
N PHE A 170 6.16 -12.02 7.70
CA PHE A 170 5.05 -12.07 8.66
C PHE A 170 3.82 -12.63 7.97
N THR A 171 3.12 -13.55 8.60
CA THR A 171 1.81 -13.97 8.10
C THR A 171 0.80 -12.81 8.21
N ALA A 172 -0.24 -12.78 7.37
CA ALA A 172 -1.31 -11.78 7.46
C ALA A 172 -2.13 -11.88 8.77
N ARG A 173 -1.93 -12.93 9.57
CA ARG A 173 -2.48 -13.06 10.93
C ARG A 173 -1.61 -12.37 11.97
N GLU A 174 -0.29 -12.47 11.85
CA GLU A 174 0.67 -11.79 12.72
C GLU A 174 0.64 -10.28 12.47
N MET A 175 0.76 -9.88 11.21
CA MET A 175 0.66 -8.49 10.77
C MET A 175 -0.35 -8.38 9.63
N VAL A 176 -1.45 -7.69 9.88
CA VAL A 176 -2.42 -7.39 8.83
C VAL A 176 -1.79 -6.38 7.87
N PRO A 177 -1.67 -6.71 6.57
CA PRO A 177 -1.10 -5.81 5.58
C PRO A 177 -1.84 -4.48 5.50
N GLY A 178 -1.15 -3.43 5.06
CA GLY A 178 -1.79 -2.15 4.76
C GLY A 178 -2.83 -2.28 3.65
N CYS A 179 -3.95 -1.55 3.75
CA CYS A 179 -4.95 -1.52 2.67
C CYS A 179 -4.30 -1.13 1.35
N GLY A 180 -4.57 -1.89 0.28
CA GLY A 180 -3.99 -1.67 -1.03
C GLY A 180 -2.54 -2.15 -1.20
N GLN A 181 -1.93 -2.78 -0.20
CA GLN A 181 -0.57 -3.29 -0.30
C GLN A 181 -0.46 -4.45 -1.29
N GLY A 182 0.54 -4.40 -2.16
CA GLY A 182 0.80 -5.38 -3.21
C GLY A 182 0.10 -5.09 -4.53
N PHE A 183 -0.69 -4.02 -4.64
CA PHE A 183 -1.30 -3.60 -5.90
C PHE A 183 -0.61 -2.39 -6.50
N VAL A 184 -0.53 -2.39 -7.82
CA VAL A 184 -0.21 -1.22 -8.63
C VAL A 184 -1.49 -0.76 -9.32
N ALA A 185 -1.82 0.51 -9.19
CA ALA A 185 -2.97 1.15 -9.79
C ALA A 185 -2.55 2.05 -10.96
N VAL A 186 -3.34 2.06 -12.00
CA VAL A 186 -3.22 2.99 -13.13
C VAL A 186 -4.41 3.92 -13.11
N GLN A 187 -4.16 5.24 -13.10
CA GLN A 187 -5.20 6.26 -13.27
C GLN A 187 -5.18 6.82 -14.68
N CYS A 188 -6.34 7.24 -15.15
CA CYS A 188 -6.53 8.00 -16.39
C CYS A 188 -7.53 9.13 -16.15
N ARG A 189 -7.73 10.02 -17.13
CA ARG A 189 -8.85 10.96 -17.10
C ARG A 189 -10.17 10.24 -17.32
N ALA A 190 -11.24 10.73 -16.71
CA ALA A 190 -12.58 10.17 -16.89
C ALA A 190 -13.00 10.22 -18.37
N GLY A 191 -13.54 9.10 -18.87
CA GLY A 191 -13.98 8.97 -20.26
C GLY A 191 -12.92 8.52 -21.26
N GLU A 192 -11.65 8.39 -20.84
CA GLU A 192 -10.57 7.87 -21.68
C GLU A 192 -10.80 6.39 -22.05
N ARG A 193 -10.43 6.03 -23.29
CA ARG A 193 -10.49 4.64 -23.76
C ARG A 193 -9.18 3.93 -23.46
N VAL A 194 -9.20 3.08 -22.44
CA VAL A 194 -8.02 2.38 -21.92
C VAL A 194 -8.01 0.87 -22.21
N GLY A 195 -8.63 0.45 -23.32
CA GLY A 195 -8.71 -0.97 -23.71
C GLY A 195 -7.36 -1.68 -23.81
N TYR A 196 -6.29 -0.93 -24.09
CA TYR A 196 -4.91 -1.43 -24.10
C TYR A 196 -4.36 -1.84 -22.70
N LEU A 197 -5.08 -1.55 -21.63
CA LEU A 197 -4.77 -2.03 -20.27
C LEU A 197 -5.45 -3.35 -19.93
N ALA A 198 -6.19 -3.98 -20.85
CA ALA A 198 -6.96 -5.19 -20.58
C ALA A 198 -6.09 -6.35 -20.06
N ASN A 199 -4.87 -6.50 -20.58
CA ASN A 199 -3.93 -7.55 -20.13
C ASN A 199 -3.30 -7.23 -18.76
N TYR A 200 -3.25 -5.95 -18.40
CA TYR A 200 -2.71 -5.51 -17.12
C TYR A 200 -3.73 -5.60 -15.99
N HIS A 201 -5.00 -5.34 -16.30
CA HIS A 201 -6.09 -5.32 -15.34
C HIS A 201 -6.44 -6.71 -14.84
N ASN A 202 -6.39 -6.91 -13.53
CA ASN A 202 -6.83 -8.15 -12.88
C ASN A 202 -8.15 -7.96 -12.13
N ALA A 203 -9.21 -8.64 -12.60
CA ALA A 203 -10.56 -8.49 -12.06
C ALA A 203 -10.67 -8.90 -10.57
N ASN A 204 -10.02 -9.98 -10.15
CA ASN A 204 -10.03 -10.39 -8.74
C ASN A 204 -9.33 -9.36 -7.85
N SER A 205 -8.17 -8.88 -8.30
CA SER A 205 -7.42 -7.81 -7.61
C SER A 205 -8.23 -6.52 -7.50
N TRP A 206 -9.00 -6.20 -8.54
CA TRP A 206 -9.90 -5.06 -8.55
C TRP A 206 -10.94 -5.17 -7.42
N GLU A 207 -11.65 -6.29 -7.33
CA GLU A 207 -12.65 -6.52 -6.29
C GLU A 207 -12.04 -6.50 -4.88
N ILE A 208 -10.88 -7.15 -4.70
CA ILE A 208 -10.15 -7.11 -3.42
C ILE A 208 -9.78 -5.67 -3.04
N SER A 209 -9.28 -4.89 -4.01
CA SER A 209 -8.92 -3.50 -3.79
C SER A 209 -10.10 -2.63 -3.37
N LEU A 210 -11.28 -2.86 -3.97
CA LEU A 210 -12.51 -2.16 -3.60
C LEU A 210 -12.91 -2.40 -2.15
N ALA A 211 -12.77 -3.65 -1.65
CA ALA A 211 -13.08 -3.98 -0.26
C ALA A 211 -12.14 -3.27 0.72
N GLU A 212 -10.81 -3.35 0.48
CA GLU A 212 -9.80 -2.75 1.34
C GLU A 212 -9.89 -1.22 1.36
N LEU A 213 -10.11 -0.60 0.21
CA LEU A 213 -10.23 0.84 0.10
C LEU A 213 -11.52 1.37 0.71
N ALA A 214 -12.65 0.66 0.54
CA ALA A 214 -13.90 1.02 1.18
C ALA A 214 -13.80 0.98 2.71
N PHE A 215 -13.10 -0.03 3.25
CA PHE A 215 -12.76 -0.09 4.68
C PHE A 215 -11.97 1.14 5.12
N SER A 216 -10.87 1.44 4.40
CA SER A 216 -10.02 2.59 4.70
C SER A 216 -10.77 3.91 4.64
N GLN A 217 -11.61 4.13 3.60
CA GLN A 217 -12.45 5.32 3.45
C GLN A 217 -13.40 5.53 4.60
N THR A 218 -14.10 4.46 5.01
CA THR A 218 -15.12 4.52 6.06
C THR A 218 -14.51 4.91 7.41
N LEU A 219 -13.30 4.48 7.71
CA LEU A 219 -12.58 4.83 8.95
C LEU A 219 -11.83 6.16 8.87
N GLY A 220 -11.95 6.92 7.78
CA GLY A 220 -11.16 8.12 7.56
C GLY A 220 -9.66 7.81 7.47
N GLY A 221 -9.34 6.59 7.01
CA GLY A 221 -7.99 6.06 6.99
C GLY A 221 -7.07 6.74 5.99
N GLY A 222 -5.78 6.52 6.17
CA GLY A 222 -4.66 7.02 5.41
C GLY A 222 -3.39 6.49 6.07
N HIS A 223 -2.23 7.00 5.69
CA HIS A 223 -0.94 6.60 6.26
C HIS A 223 -0.83 6.88 7.78
N SER A 224 -1.61 7.82 8.30
CA SER A 224 -1.66 8.22 9.71
C SER A 224 -2.61 7.38 10.57
N SER A 225 -3.42 6.50 9.99
CA SER A 225 -4.33 5.63 10.75
C SER A 225 -3.62 4.34 11.19
N PRO A 226 -3.81 3.88 12.43
CA PRO A 226 -3.37 2.56 12.84
C PRO A 226 -4.26 1.44 12.30
N ALA A 227 -5.51 1.76 11.88
CA ALA A 227 -6.46 0.79 11.35
C ALA A 227 -6.06 0.29 9.95
N THR A 228 -6.29 -0.99 9.69
CA THR A 228 -6.08 -1.59 8.38
C THR A 228 -6.92 -2.84 8.18
N ALA A 229 -7.10 -3.23 6.91
CA ALA A 229 -7.74 -4.49 6.54
C ALA A 229 -7.03 -5.14 5.35
N HIS A 230 -7.13 -6.45 5.30
CA HIS A 230 -6.65 -7.30 4.22
C HIS A 230 -7.77 -8.21 3.75
N ALA A 231 -8.02 -8.21 2.44
CA ALA A 231 -9.05 -9.04 1.83
C ALA A 231 -8.42 -10.07 0.87
N TRP A 232 -9.14 -11.18 0.69
CA TRP A 232 -8.78 -12.23 -0.28
C TRP A 232 -10.04 -12.92 -0.80
N ILE A 233 -9.90 -13.58 -1.94
CA ILE A 233 -10.95 -14.39 -2.56
C ILE A 233 -10.55 -15.85 -2.46
N ASP A 234 -11.48 -16.70 -2.02
CA ASP A 234 -11.34 -18.14 -1.98
C ASP A 234 -12.68 -18.77 -2.37
N GLY A 235 -12.69 -19.70 -3.33
CA GLY A 235 -13.89 -20.41 -3.79
C GLY A 235 -15.05 -19.48 -4.22
N GLY A 236 -14.75 -18.29 -4.76
CA GLY A 236 -15.77 -17.28 -5.15
C GLY A 236 -16.35 -16.47 -4.00
N GLN A 237 -15.84 -16.64 -2.80
CA GLN A 237 -16.17 -15.85 -1.61
C GLN A 237 -15.05 -14.84 -1.33
N MET A 238 -15.46 -13.62 -1.03
CA MET A 238 -14.57 -12.58 -0.51
C MET A 238 -14.54 -12.68 1.02
N THR A 239 -13.35 -12.68 1.59
CA THR A 239 -13.16 -12.47 3.04
C THR A 239 -12.32 -11.23 3.24
N ILE A 240 -12.73 -10.36 4.16
CA ILE A 240 -11.97 -9.21 4.62
C ILE A 240 -11.75 -9.32 6.13
N ARG A 241 -10.49 -9.22 6.55
CA ARG A 241 -10.07 -9.17 7.96
C ARG A 241 -9.39 -7.83 8.21
N GLY A 242 -9.76 -7.18 9.30
CA GLY A 242 -9.15 -5.91 9.66
C GLY A 242 -9.17 -5.69 11.16
N TYR A 243 -8.70 -4.53 11.55
CA TYR A 243 -8.83 -4.03 12.91
C TYR A 243 -8.85 -2.51 12.91
N THR A 244 -9.41 -1.96 13.97
CA THR A 244 -9.21 -0.57 14.41
C THR A 244 -8.64 -0.59 15.84
N VAL A 245 -8.43 0.59 16.41
CA VAL A 245 -8.02 0.76 17.80
C VAL A 245 -9.03 1.65 18.52
N ASP A 246 -9.30 1.34 19.80
CA ASP A 246 -10.11 2.18 20.66
C ASP A 246 -9.32 3.40 21.18
N ARG A 247 -9.96 4.21 22.03
CA ARG A 247 -9.33 5.40 22.65
C ARG A 247 -8.20 5.06 23.60
N GLN A 248 -8.17 3.86 24.15
CA GLN A 248 -7.10 3.35 25.00
C GLN A 248 -5.94 2.77 24.19
N GLY A 249 -6.07 2.70 22.85
CA GLY A 249 -5.08 2.11 21.94
C GLY A 249 -5.12 0.58 21.89
N GLU A 250 -6.21 -0.05 22.35
CA GLU A 250 -6.37 -1.50 22.25
C GLU A 250 -6.97 -1.91 20.91
N LYS A 251 -6.50 -3.06 20.42
CA LYS A 251 -6.88 -3.60 19.10
C LYS A 251 -8.28 -4.20 19.14
N ILE A 252 -9.12 -3.76 18.21
CA ILE A 252 -10.45 -4.33 17.98
C ILE A 252 -10.44 -5.02 16.61
N PRO A 253 -10.30 -6.35 16.57
CA PRO A 253 -10.25 -7.10 15.32
C PRO A 253 -11.66 -7.46 14.83
N GLY A 254 -11.79 -7.64 13.51
CA GLY A 254 -13.01 -8.17 12.89
C GLY A 254 -12.73 -8.87 11.58
N MET A 255 -13.71 -9.68 11.14
CA MET A 255 -13.63 -10.41 9.88
C MET A 255 -15.04 -10.65 9.35
N PHE A 256 -15.25 -10.29 8.07
CA PHE A 256 -16.51 -10.50 7.36
C PHE A 256 -16.25 -11.30 6.10
N SER A 257 -17.23 -12.08 5.66
CA SER A 257 -17.17 -12.86 4.43
C SER A 257 -18.50 -12.77 3.68
N GLY A 258 -18.43 -12.86 2.36
CA GLY A 258 -19.62 -12.84 1.50
C GLY A 258 -19.27 -12.96 0.01
N PRO A 259 -20.27 -12.93 -0.87
CA PRO A 259 -20.03 -13.01 -2.31
C PRO A 259 -19.13 -11.88 -2.82
N VAL A 260 -18.23 -12.17 -3.77
CA VAL A 260 -17.28 -11.19 -4.35
C VAL A 260 -17.98 -9.92 -4.83
N LYS A 261 -19.16 -10.02 -5.46
CA LYS A 261 -19.96 -8.86 -5.91
C LYS A 261 -20.34 -7.88 -4.80
N ARG A 262 -20.16 -8.22 -3.52
CA ARG A 262 -20.36 -7.35 -2.36
C ARG A 262 -19.07 -6.79 -1.80
N ALA A 263 -17.95 -6.91 -2.50
CA ALA A 263 -16.61 -6.53 -2.02
C ALA A 263 -16.57 -5.17 -1.32
N GLN A 264 -16.98 -4.10 -2.02
CA GLN A 264 -17.03 -2.75 -1.46
C GLN A 264 -17.93 -2.67 -0.21
N LYS A 265 -19.09 -3.30 -0.25
CA LYS A 265 -20.05 -3.32 0.87
C LYS A 265 -19.48 -4.04 2.11
N LEU A 266 -18.75 -5.16 1.91
CA LEU A 266 -18.08 -5.87 2.99
C LEU A 266 -17.03 -5.01 3.68
N GLY A 267 -16.28 -4.20 2.92
CA GLY A 267 -15.32 -3.24 3.47
C GLY A 267 -15.99 -2.18 4.35
N VAL A 268 -17.09 -1.58 3.86
CA VAL A 268 -17.88 -0.60 4.63
C VAL A 268 -18.48 -1.23 5.88
N GLU A 269 -19.11 -2.40 5.77
CA GLU A 269 -19.75 -3.09 6.89
C GLU A 269 -18.75 -3.46 7.99
N LEU A 270 -17.57 -3.97 7.62
CA LEU A 270 -16.52 -4.27 8.59
C LEU A 270 -16.02 -3.00 9.30
N ALA A 271 -15.79 -1.93 8.54
CA ALA A 271 -15.34 -0.67 9.11
C ALA A 271 -16.36 -0.06 10.09
N ALA A 272 -17.63 -0.02 9.69
CA ALA A 272 -18.72 0.47 10.53
C ALA A 272 -18.88 -0.35 11.83
N TYR A 273 -18.82 -1.68 11.72
CA TYR A 273 -18.85 -2.58 12.87
C TYR A 273 -17.69 -2.28 13.85
N LEU A 274 -16.46 -2.20 13.34
CA LEU A 274 -15.29 -1.94 14.18
C LEU A 274 -15.31 -0.55 14.83
N GLN A 275 -15.85 0.45 14.12
CA GLN A 275 -16.02 1.80 14.67
C GLN A 275 -17.06 1.85 15.79
N ALA A 276 -18.17 1.12 15.66
CA ALA A 276 -19.17 0.98 16.72
C ALA A 276 -18.57 0.33 17.97
N GLU A 277 -17.90 -0.81 17.82
CA GLU A 277 -17.19 -1.50 18.89
C GLU A 277 -16.16 -0.61 19.60
N ALA A 278 -15.41 0.20 18.83
CA ALA A 278 -14.43 1.13 19.39
C ALA A 278 -15.06 2.24 20.24
N ASN A 279 -16.24 2.73 19.83
CA ASN A 279 -16.98 3.75 20.54
C ASN A 279 -17.62 3.22 21.83
N GLU A 280 -18.06 1.94 21.86
CA GLU A 280 -18.65 1.30 23.03
C GLU A 280 -17.61 0.99 24.14
N ARG A 281 -16.35 0.83 23.76
CA ARG A 281 -15.23 0.56 24.70
C ARG A 281 -14.56 1.82 25.26
N GLY A 282 -14.87 2.97 24.72
CA GLY A 282 -14.32 4.28 25.13
C GLY A 282 -15.28 5.15 25.85
#